data_3fc4a3751b252d89daa8848ee2a5fe40
#
_entry.id   3fc4a3751b252d89daa8848ee2a5fe40
#
_cell.length_a   1.000
_cell.length_b   1.000
_cell.length_c   1.000
_cell.angle_alpha   90.00
_cell.angle_beta   90.00
_cell.angle_gamma   90.00
#
_symmetry.space_group_name_H-M   'P 1'
#
loop_
_entity.id
_entity.type
_entity.pdbx_description
1 polymer ?
#
loop_
_entity_poly.entity_id
_entity_poly.type
_entity_poly.pdbx_seq_one_letter_code
_entity_poly.pdbx_strand_id
1 'polypeptide(L)'
;MNNEMLWVLMAIAGYLLGAIPFGIVVSKAMGLPDPRTVGSKNVGFTNVLRVSGKKAGILTLIGDMGKGWLMGFAATQMLQQEWMILLVALAPFLGHLFSPFLGFKGGKGVATALGSVLGVEPAIGLLLLLAWVGAVAMWGYSSGGALTAFGLFPLIASLARPTVEFVLFSAIISGLIVLKHKGNIERLWNGAESKIGQKKP
;
A
#
# COMPACT_ATOMS: atom_id res chain seq x y z
N MET A 1 5.55 -27.93 -12.48
CA MET A 1 4.45 -27.49 -11.59
C MET A 1 3.40 -26.91 -12.51
N ASN A 2 2.13 -27.31 -12.40
CA ASN A 2 1.11 -26.73 -13.25
C ASN A 2 0.77 -25.29 -12.77
N ASN A 3 0.24 -24.46 -13.66
CA ASN A 3 -0.06 -23.06 -13.35
C ASN A 3 -1.04 -22.91 -12.18
N GLU A 4 -1.95 -23.87 -11.99
CA GLU A 4 -2.95 -23.88 -10.92
C GLU A 4 -2.32 -23.96 -9.52
N MET A 5 -1.30 -24.78 -9.36
CA MET A 5 -0.60 -24.90 -8.08
C MET A 5 0.36 -23.71 -7.86
N LEU A 6 0.99 -23.22 -8.94
CA LEU A 6 1.97 -22.14 -8.88
C LEU A 6 1.37 -20.84 -8.34
N TRP A 7 0.22 -20.38 -8.91
CA TRP A 7 -0.38 -19.10 -8.47
C TRP A 7 -0.86 -19.18 -7.01
N VAL A 8 -1.37 -20.32 -6.55
CA VAL A 8 -1.78 -20.51 -5.15
C VAL A 8 -0.59 -20.36 -4.22
N LEU A 9 0.53 -21.03 -4.53
CA LEU A 9 1.75 -20.92 -3.72
C LEU A 9 2.30 -19.49 -3.73
N MET A 10 2.29 -18.81 -4.88
CA MET A 10 2.70 -17.41 -4.99
C MET A 10 1.78 -16.48 -4.19
N ALA A 11 0.47 -16.69 -4.19
CA ALA A 11 -0.47 -15.90 -3.42
C ALA A 11 -0.26 -16.08 -1.91
N ILE A 12 -0.04 -17.30 -1.44
CA ILE A 12 0.30 -17.57 -0.03
C ILE A 12 1.62 -16.89 0.36
N ALA A 13 2.66 -17.09 -0.45
CA ALA A 13 3.95 -16.43 -0.23
C ALA A 13 3.83 -14.90 -0.25
N GLY A 14 3.05 -14.35 -1.19
CA GLY A 14 2.76 -12.93 -1.30
C GLY A 14 2.04 -12.37 -0.07
N TYR A 15 1.04 -13.10 0.44
CA TYR A 15 0.35 -12.72 1.66
C TYR A 15 1.29 -12.69 2.87
N LEU A 16 2.10 -13.74 3.05
CA LEU A 16 3.05 -13.82 4.17
C LEU A 16 4.14 -12.75 4.07
N LEU A 17 4.69 -12.53 2.88
CA LEU A 17 5.64 -11.43 2.62
C LEU A 17 4.99 -10.07 2.90
N GLY A 18 3.77 -9.89 2.41
CA GLY A 18 2.97 -8.69 2.64
C GLY A 18 2.70 -8.42 4.12
N ALA A 19 2.52 -9.47 4.91
CA ALA A 19 2.25 -9.39 6.34
C ALA A 19 3.43 -8.86 7.17
N ILE A 20 4.67 -8.87 6.64
CA ILE A 20 5.84 -8.30 7.31
C ILE A 20 5.65 -6.79 7.51
N PRO A 21 5.60 -6.30 8.76
CA PRO A 21 5.36 -4.88 9.04
C PRO A 21 6.69 -4.11 9.03
N PHE A 22 7.14 -3.67 7.85
CA PHE A 22 8.47 -3.03 7.70
C PHE A 22 8.66 -1.82 8.59
N GLY A 23 7.64 -1.03 8.89
CA GLY A 23 7.78 0.08 9.84
C GLY A 23 8.19 -0.37 11.25
N ILE A 24 7.71 -1.52 11.71
CA ILE A 24 8.14 -2.08 13.01
C ILE A 24 9.54 -2.69 12.89
N VAL A 25 9.79 -3.47 11.83
CA VAL A 25 11.10 -4.10 11.58
C VAL A 25 12.20 -3.05 11.54
N VAL A 26 12.03 -1.99 10.75
CA VAL A 26 12.98 -0.88 10.61
C VAL A 26 13.15 -0.13 11.92
N SER A 27 12.05 0.22 12.61
CA SER A 27 12.14 0.93 13.90
C SER A 27 12.90 0.12 14.92
N LYS A 28 12.61 -1.18 15.03
CA LYS A 28 13.31 -2.08 15.96
C LYS A 28 14.80 -2.23 15.60
N ALA A 29 15.12 -2.44 14.33
CA ALA A 29 16.51 -2.59 13.88
C ALA A 29 17.36 -1.33 14.08
N MET A 30 16.72 -0.15 14.12
CA MET A 30 17.39 1.14 14.34
C MET A 30 17.31 1.64 15.79
N GLY A 31 16.77 0.87 16.73
CA GLY A 31 16.59 1.29 18.13
C GLY A 31 15.62 2.47 18.31
N LEU A 32 14.63 2.61 17.41
CA LEU A 32 13.66 3.71 17.39
C LEU A 32 12.34 3.30 18.05
N PRO A 33 11.50 4.27 18.48
CA PRO A 33 10.20 3.98 19.09
C PRO A 33 9.29 3.13 18.17
N ASP A 34 8.50 2.25 18.79
CA ASP A 34 7.52 1.44 18.08
C ASP A 34 6.44 2.35 17.47
N PRO A 35 6.23 2.34 16.13
CA PRO A 35 5.27 3.22 15.48
C PRO A 35 3.81 2.99 15.91
N ARG A 36 3.50 1.86 16.57
CA ARG A 36 2.17 1.58 17.12
C ARG A 36 1.87 2.36 18.39
N THR A 37 2.88 2.88 19.08
CA THR A 37 2.71 3.59 20.36
C THR A 37 2.74 5.11 20.20
N VAL A 38 3.26 5.62 19.08
CA VAL A 38 3.53 7.06 18.87
C VAL A 38 2.89 7.60 17.60
N GLY A 39 2.63 8.90 17.58
CA GLY A 39 2.07 9.62 16.44
C GLY A 39 0.67 9.15 16.06
N SER A 40 0.46 8.76 14.79
CA SER A 40 -0.84 8.24 14.33
C SER A 40 -1.07 6.77 14.67
N LYS A 41 -0.13 6.12 15.35
CA LYS A 41 -0.13 4.71 15.71
C LYS A 41 -0.21 3.75 14.50
N ASN A 42 0.05 4.25 13.29
CA ASN A 42 0.09 3.45 12.07
C ASN A 42 1.52 2.96 11.81
N VAL A 43 1.66 1.71 11.38
CA VAL A 43 2.96 1.08 11.07
C VAL A 43 3.58 1.52 9.74
N GLY A 44 2.88 2.33 8.92
CA GLY A 44 3.32 2.70 7.57
C GLY A 44 4.26 3.92 7.53
N PHE A 45 4.81 4.16 6.32
CA PHE A 45 5.78 5.20 5.97
C PHE A 45 5.54 6.55 6.63
N THR A 46 4.35 7.15 6.48
CA THR A 46 4.09 8.54 6.91
C THR A 46 4.22 8.72 8.43
N ASN A 47 3.78 7.72 9.22
CA ASN A 47 3.94 7.78 10.66
C ASN A 47 5.42 7.58 11.05
N VAL A 48 6.08 6.58 10.48
CA VAL A 48 7.51 6.31 10.74
C VAL A 48 8.37 7.52 10.35
N LEU A 49 8.11 8.15 9.19
CA LEU A 49 8.78 9.39 8.77
C LEU A 49 8.64 10.50 9.83
N ARG A 50 7.43 10.66 10.38
CA ARG A 50 7.11 11.72 11.35
C ARG A 50 7.77 11.50 12.71
N VAL A 51 7.74 10.24 13.21
CA VAL A 51 8.17 9.93 14.60
C VAL A 51 9.61 9.43 14.69
N SER A 52 10.14 8.85 13.62
CA SER A 52 11.45 8.19 13.57
C SER A 52 12.42 8.82 12.55
N GLY A 53 11.95 9.82 11.79
CA GLY A 53 12.79 10.58 10.85
C GLY A 53 12.89 9.99 9.44
N LYS A 54 13.59 10.72 8.56
CA LYS A 54 13.62 10.46 7.11
C LYS A 54 14.18 9.08 6.76
N LYS A 55 15.29 8.66 7.38
CA LYS A 55 15.97 7.39 7.08
C LYS A 55 15.04 6.20 7.36
N ALA A 56 14.44 6.16 8.55
CA ALA A 56 13.52 5.09 8.92
C ALA A 56 12.25 5.10 8.04
N GLY A 57 11.70 6.28 7.75
CA GLY A 57 10.56 6.41 6.83
C GLY A 57 10.87 5.85 5.45
N ILE A 58 11.99 6.26 4.82
CA ILE A 58 12.37 5.78 3.48
C ILE A 58 12.57 4.26 3.45
N LEU A 59 13.26 3.69 4.45
CA LEU A 59 13.44 2.23 4.55
C LEU A 59 12.10 1.50 4.70
N THR A 60 11.17 2.06 5.47
CA THR A 60 9.80 1.53 5.59
C THR A 60 9.06 1.59 4.25
N LEU A 61 9.18 2.71 3.53
CA LEU A 61 8.56 2.86 2.21
C LEU A 61 9.10 1.84 1.21
N ILE A 62 10.44 1.69 1.15
CA ILE A 62 11.10 0.72 0.26
C ILE A 62 10.63 -0.69 0.58
N GLY A 63 10.59 -1.08 1.86
CA GLY A 63 10.14 -2.41 2.26
C GLY A 63 8.66 -2.65 1.96
N ASP A 64 7.77 -1.71 2.30
CA ASP A 64 6.33 -1.86 2.09
C ASP A 64 5.93 -1.78 0.62
N MET A 65 6.60 -0.95 -0.19
CA MET A 65 6.37 -0.89 -1.63
C MET A 65 7.03 -2.05 -2.36
N GLY A 66 8.26 -2.40 -1.95
CA GLY A 66 9.05 -3.47 -2.56
C GLY A 66 8.38 -4.85 -2.46
N LYS A 67 7.74 -5.19 -1.33
CA LYS A 67 7.01 -6.47 -1.21
C LYS A 67 5.82 -6.57 -2.17
N GLY A 68 5.11 -5.46 -2.43
CA GLY A 68 4.05 -5.40 -3.43
C GLY A 68 4.59 -5.52 -4.85
N TRP A 69 5.61 -4.72 -5.16
CA TRP A 69 6.26 -4.72 -6.47
C TRP A 69 6.84 -6.09 -6.83
N LEU A 70 7.57 -6.70 -5.91
CA LEU A 70 8.20 -8.01 -6.13
C LEU A 70 7.17 -9.07 -6.53
N MET A 71 6.04 -9.14 -5.81
CA MET A 71 5.02 -10.16 -6.08
C MET A 71 4.22 -9.84 -7.35
N GLY A 72 3.88 -8.58 -7.60
CA GLY A 72 3.25 -8.17 -8.85
C GLY A 72 4.13 -8.45 -10.07
N PHE A 73 5.40 -8.06 -10.01
CA PHE A 73 6.36 -8.32 -11.07
C PHE A 73 6.61 -9.82 -11.27
N ALA A 74 6.87 -10.58 -10.21
CA ALA A 74 7.07 -12.02 -10.33
C ALA A 74 5.84 -12.73 -10.94
N ALA A 75 4.64 -12.30 -10.59
CA ALA A 75 3.41 -12.86 -11.17
C ALA A 75 3.33 -12.64 -12.68
N THR A 76 3.69 -11.45 -13.18
CA THR A 76 3.69 -11.18 -14.63
C THR A 76 4.74 -11.98 -15.40
N GLN A 77 5.83 -12.38 -14.74
CA GLN A 77 6.88 -13.20 -15.38
C GLN A 77 6.58 -14.71 -15.37
N MET A 78 5.78 -15.17 -14.41
CA MET A 78 5.60 -16.60 -14.14
C MET A 78 4.20 -17.13 -14.50
N LEU A 79 3.21 -16.24 -14.63
CA LEU A 79 1.82 -16.61 -14.91
C LEU A 79 1.34 -15.97 -16.22
N GLN A 80 0.40 -16.65 -16.90
CA GLN A 80 -0.13 -16.18 -18.18
C GLN A 80 -1.55 -15.61 -18.08
N GLN A 81 -2.34 -16.10 -17.13
CA GLN A 81 -3.74 -15.69 -16.97
C GLN A 81 -3.84 -14.44 -16.10
N GLU A 82 -4.52 -13.41 -16.59
CA GLU A 82 -4.62 -12.11 -15.94
C GLU A 82 -5.17 -12.21 -14.51
N TRP A 83 -6.25 -12.96 -14.31
CA TRP A 83 -6.84 -13.10 -12.99
C TRP A 83 -5.89 -13.75 -11.96
N MET A 84 -5.03 -14.70 -12.37
CA MET A 84 -4.01 -15.30 -11.48
C MET A 84 -2.96 -14.24 -11.09
N ILE A 85 -2.48 -13.48 -12.08
CA ILE A 85 -1.51 -12.38 -11.85
C ILE A 85 -2.06 -11.38 -10.85
N LEU A 86 -3.30 -10.96 -11.03
CA LEU A 86 -3.94 -9.95 -10.18
C LEU A 86 -4.21 -10.47 -8.76
N LEU A 87 -4.60 -11.74 -8.60
CA LEU A 87 -4.77 -12.34 -7.27
C LEU A 87 -3.43 -12.44 -6.52
N VAL A 88 -2.35 -12.81 -7.20
CA VAL A 88 -1.01 -12.83 -6.61
C VAL A 88 -0.55 -11.42 -6.24
N ALA A 89 -0.80 -10.43 -7.09
CA ALA A 89 -0.47 -9.02 -6.82
C ALA A 89 -1.31 -8.41 -5.68
N LEU A 90 -2.53 -8.89 -5.47
CA LEU A 90 -3.42 -8.48 -4.38
C LEU A 90 -2.96 -9.05 -3.02
N ALA A 91 -2.36 -10.23 -3.03
CA ALA A 91 -2.03 -10.95 -1.80
C ALA A 91 -1.11 -10.17 -0.83
N PRO A 92 0.00 -9.53 -1.25
CA PRO A 92 0.83 -8.75 -0.32
C PRO A 92 0.10 -7.51 0.23
N PHE A 93 -0.81 -6.91 -0.52
CA PHE A 93 -1.65 -5.82 -0.03
C PHE A 93 -2.58 -6.31 1.09
N LEU A 94 -3.26 -7.43 0.90
CA LEU A 94 -4.10 -8.04 1.93
C LEU A 94 -3.27 -8.46 3.16
N GLY A 95 -2.07 -9.02 2.97
CA GLY A 95 -1.14 -9.34 4.04
C GLY A 95 -0.74 -8.11 4.86
N HIS A 96 -0.49 -6.97 4.21
CA HIS A 96 -0.19 -5.72 4.91
C HIS A 96 -1.39 -5.18 5.71
N LEU A 97 -2.62 -5.29 5.19
CA LEU A 97 -3.83 -4.84 5.87
C LEU A 97 -4.23 -5.72 7.04
N PHE A 98 -4.05 -7.03 6.89
CA PHE A 98 -4.54 -8.07 7.79
C PHE A 98 -3.40 -8.99 8.22
N SER A 99 -2.31 -8.40 8.71
CA SER A 99 -1.11 -9.13 9.12
C SER A 99 -1.37 -10.02 10.33
N PRO A 100 -1.15 -11.34 10.23
CA PRO A 100 -1.26 -12.25 11.36
C PRO A 100 -0.24 -11.92 12.46
N PHE A 101 0.92 -11.36 12.09
CA PHE A 101 1.94 -10.89 13.04
C PHE A 101 1.48 -9.71 13.90
N LEU A 102 0.37 -9.06 13.51
CA LEU A 102 -0.21 -7.92 14.20
C LEU A 102 -1.65 -8.19 14.68
N GLY A 103 -2.03 -9.45 14.86
CA GLY A 103 -3.41 -9.82 15.22
C GLY A 103 -4.43 -9.34 14.18
N PHE A 104 -4.08 -9.40 12.90
CA PHE A 104 -4.89 -8.93 11.76
C PHE A 104 -5.19 -7.42 11.75
N LYS A 105 -4.46 -6.62 12.54
CA LYS A 105 -4.57 -5.16 12.63
C LYS A 105 -3.36 -4.48 12.00
N GLY A 106 -3.17 -4.64 10.68
CA GLY A 106 -2.05 -4.08 9.94
C GLY A 106 -2.21 -2.59 9.58
N GLY A 107 -1.40 -2.14 8.61
CA GLY A 107 -1.39 -0.77 8.11
C GLY A 107 -2.55 -0.46 7.14
N LYS A 108 -2.39 0.61 6.35
CA LYS A 108 -3.39 1.06 5.38
C LYS A 108 -3.14 0.59 3.95
N GLY A 109 -1.96 0.03 3.68
CA GLY A 109 -1.63 -0.65 2.44
C GLY A 109 -1.25 0.24 1.24
N VAL A 110 -1.24 1.56 1.37
CA VAL A 110 -1.01 2.50 0.24
C VAL A 110 0.30 2.20 -0.50
N ALA A 111 1.42 2.10 0.22
CA ALA A 111 2.72 1.81 -0.39
C ALA A 111 2.76 0.41 -1.02
N THR A 112 2.17 -0.59 -0.36
CA THR A 112 2.13 -1.97 -0.85
C THR A 112 1.24 -2.09 -2.08
N ALA A 113 0.05 -1.46 -2.07
CA ALA A 113 -0.84 -1.41 -3.24
C ALA A 113 -0.16 -0.72 -4.44
N LEU A 114 0.48 0.43 -4.19
CA LEU A 114 1.23 1.13 -5.23
C LEU A 114 2.35 0.24 -5.80
N GLY A 115 3.09 -0.46 -4.94
CA GLY A 115 4.08 -1.44 -5.36
C GLY A 115 3.49 -2.55 -6.20
N SER A 116 2.37 -3.16 -5.77
CA SER A 116 1.68 -4.21 -6.53
C SER A 116 1.26 -3.72 -7.92
N VAL A 117 0.68 -2.52 -8.02
CA VAL A 117 0.28 -1.94 -9.32
C VAL A 117 1.50 -1.64 -10.19
N LEU A 118 2.58 -1.07 -9.63
CA LEU A 118 3.84 -0.83 -10.35
C LEU A 118 4.46 -2.13 -10.88
N GLY A 119 4.31 -3.24 -10.16
CA GLY A 119 4.81 -4.55 -10.58
C GLY A 119 4.01 -5.17 -11.72
N VAL A 120 2.70 -4.94 -11.77
CA VAL A 120 1.80 -5.49 -12.79
C VAL A 120 1.69 -4.58 -14.01
N GLU A 121 1.48 -3.28 -13.78
CA GLU A 121 1.24 -2.27 -14.81
C GLU A 121 1.98 -0.97 -14.44
N PRO A 122 3.27 -0.84 -14.80
CA PRO A 122 4.12 0.27 -14.39
C PRO A 122 3.57 1.65 -14.77
N ALA A 123 2.92 1.77 -15.93
CA ALA A 123 2.38 3.04 -16.41
C ALA A 123 1.23 3.53 -15.49
N ILE A 124 0.30 2.65 -15.14
CA ILE A 124 -0.79 2.98 -14.22
C ILE A 124 -0.25 3.24 -12.81
N GLY A 125 0.71 2.43 -12.33
CA GLY A 125 1.36 2.66 -11.05
C GLY A 125 2.03 4.03 -10.97
N LEU A 126 2.70 4.46 -12.04
CA LEU A 126 3.29 5.80 -12.13
C LEU A 126 2.22 6.91 -12.11
N LEU A 127 1.11 6.74 -12.81
CA LEU A 127 -0.01 7.69 -12.76
C LEU A 127 -0.58 7.82 -11.34
N LEU A 128 -0.74 6.71 -10.62
CA LEU A 128 -1.18 6.73 -9.22
C LEU A 128 -0.16 7.43 -8.31
N LEU A 129 1.13 7.20 -8.51
CA LEU A 129 2.18 7.89 -7.78
C LEU A 129 2.15 9.40 -8.04
N LEU A 130 2.02 9.80 -9.30
CA LEU A 130 1.92 11.22 -9.69
C LEU A 130 0.67 11.87 -9.11
N ALA A 131 -0.47 11.17 -9.11
CA ALA A 131 -1.71 11.64 -8.48
C ALA A 131 -1.53 11.82 -6.96
N TRP A 132 -0.85 10.86 -6.30
CA TRP A 132 -0.53 10.98 -4.87
C TRP A 132 0.39 12.18 -4.58
N VAL A 133 1.49 12.30 -5.33
CA VAL A 133 2.45 13.41 -5.18
C VAL A 133 1.79 14.76 -5.44
N GLY A 134 1.02 14.88 -6.51
CA GLY A 134 0.30 16.12 -6.86
C GLY A 134 -0.69 16.54 -5.77
N ALA A 135 -1.50 15.62 -5.28
CA ALA A 135 -2.46 15.90 -4.20
C ALA A 135 -1.75 16.27 -2.88
N VAL A 136 -0.62 15.62 -2.57
CA VAL A 136 0.19 15.97 -1.41
C VAL A 136 0.83 17.34 -1.57
N ALA A 137 1.34 17.68 -2.75
CA ALA A 137 1.92 18.99 -3.02
C ALA A 137 0.87 20.12 -2.89
N MET A 138 -0.38 19.86 -3.32
CA MET A 138 -1.47 20.83 -3.24
C MET A 138 -1.99 21.04 -1.81
N TRP A 139 -2.18 19.96 -1.05
CA TRP A 139 -2.90 20.02 0.25
C TRP A 139 -2.04 19.73 1.46
N GLY A 140 -0.89 19.10 1.28
CA GLY A 140 0.02 18.73 2.37
C GLY A 140 -0.37 17.45 3.13
N TYR A 141 -1.44 16.74 2.76
CA TYR A 141 -1.95 15.57 3.48
C TYR A 141 -1.61 14.27 2.75
N SER A 142 -0.82 13.39 3.40
CA SER A 142 -0.53 12.04 2.86
C SER A 142 -1.80 11.19 2.67
N SER A 143 -2.74 11.30 3.59
CA SER A 143 -4.05 10.65 3.49
C SER A 143 -4.90 11.21 2.35
N GLY A 144 -4.86 12.52 2.12
CA GLY A 144 -5.48 13.16 0.96
C GLY A 144 -4.92 12.62 -0.36
N GLY A 145 -3.57 12.54 -0.46
CA GLY A 145 -2.91 11.92 -1.61
C GLY A 145 -3.35 10.48 -1.86
N ALA A 146 -3.41 9.66 -0.80
CA ALA A 146 -3.83 8.27 -0.91
C ALA A 146 -5.29 8.13 -1.38
N LEU A 147 -6.20 8.93 -0.81
CA LEU A 147 -7.61 8.93 -1.19
C LEU A 147 -7.82 9.42 -2.62
N THR A 148 -7.06 10.43 -3.06
CA THR A 148 -7.10 10.91 -4.45
C THR A 148 -6.59 9.86 -5.43
N ALA A 149 -5.37 9.35 -5.22
CA ALA A 149 -4.77 8.38 -6.12
C ALA A 149 -5.62 7.12 -6.27
N PHE A 150 -6.02 6.52 -5.16
CA PHE A 150 -6.79 5.28 -5.18
C PHE A 150 -8.29 5.51 -5.38
N GLY A 151 -8.82 6.69 -5.12
CA GLY A 151 -10.16 7.09 -5.56
C GLY A 151 -10.29 7.19 -7.09
N LEU A 152 -9.22 7.64 -7.76
CA LEU A 152 -9.14 7.70 -9.23
C LEU A 152 -8.79 6.34 -9.86
N PHE A 153 -8.26 5.38 -9.11
CA PHE A 153 -7.73 4.14 -9.66
C PHE A 153 -8.74 3.34 -10.49
N PRO A 154 -10.02 3.13 -10.07
CA PRO A 154 -10.99 2.42 -10.91
C PRO A 154 -11.28 3.13 -12.23
N LEU A 155 -11.32 4.46 -12.23
CA LEU A 155 -11.49 5.25 -13.46
C LEU A 155 -10.28 5.10 -14.39
N ILE A 156 -9.06 5.23 -13.85
CA ILE A 156 -7.82 5.05 -14.62
C ILE A 156 -7.76 3.63 -15.18
N ALA A 157 -8.12 2.61 -14.39
CA ALA A 157 -8.17 1.22 -14.83
C ALA A 157 -9.17 1.03 -15.98
N SER A 158 -10.37 1.57 -15.88
CA SER A 158 -11.41 1.47 -16.91
C SER A 158 -11.03 2.15 -18.22
N LEU A 159 -10.19 3.18 -18.19
CA LEU A 159 -9.75 3.91 -19.39
C LEU A 159 -8.48 3.32 -20.00
N ALA A 160 -7.51 2.89 -19.17
CA ALA A 160 -6.19 2.47 -19.64
C ALA A 160 -6.05 0.95 -19.83
N ARG A 161 -6.81 0.15 -19.08
CA ARG A 161 -6.82 -1.32 -19.13
C ARG A 161 -8.22 -1.86 -18.80
N PRO A 162 -9.19 -1.79 -19.73
CA PRO A 162 -10.61 -2.06 -19.49
C PRO A 162 -10.97 -3.56 -19.43
N THR A 163 -10.12 -4.41 -18.83
CA THR A 163 -10.46 -5.79 -18.51
C THR A 163 -11.28 -5.84 -17.24
N VAL A 164 -12.26 -6.74 -17.17
CA VAL A 164 -13.13 -6.90 -15.99
C VAL A 164 -12.28 -7.20 -14.76
N GLU A 165 -11.28 -8.06 -14.92
CA GLU A 165 -10.36 -8.49 -13.87
C GLU A 165 -9.58 -7.31 -13.30
N PHE A 166 -9.02 -6.43 -14.16
CA PHE A 166 -8.20 -5.30 -13.70
C PHE A 166 -9.06 -4.20 -13.07
N VAL A 167 -10.26 -3.96 -13.60
CA VAL A 167 -11.21 -3.01 -13.00
C VAL A 167 -11.68 -3.50 -11.63
N LEU A 168 -12.00 -4.79 -11.48
CA LEU A 168 -12.34 -5.39 -10.17
C LEU A 168 -11.16 -5.31 -9.18
N PHE A 169 -9.94 -5.63 -9.62
CA PHE A 169 -8.73 -5.48 -8.82
C PHE A 169 -8.57 -4.04 -8.31
N SER A 170 -8.74 -3.06 -9.19
CA SER A 170 -8.65 -1.64 -8.83
C SER A 170 -9.73 -1.24 -7.83
N ALA A 171 -10.97 -1.68 -8.03
CA ALA A 171 -12.10 -1.38 -7.15
C ALA A 171 -11.92 -1.99 -5.74
N ILE A 172 -11.42 -3.24 -5.67
CA ILE A 172 -11.13 -3.91 -4.38
C ILE A 172 -10.06 -3.14 -3.61
N ILE A 173 -8.93 -2.80 -4.24
CA ILE A 173 -7.85 -2.03 -3.61
C ILE A 173 -8.37 -0.68 -3.13
N SER A 174 -9.07 0.04 -3.99
CA SER A 174 -9.62 1.37 -3.68
C SER A 174 -10.59 1.33 -2.52
N GLY A 175 -11.54 0.40 -2.53
CA GLY A 175 -12.53 0.24 -1.47
C GLY A 175 -11.86 -0.06 -0.12
N LEU A 176 -10.90 -0.98 -0.10
CA LEU A 176 -10.17 -1.32 1.13
C LEU A 176 -9.32 -0.16 1.64
N ILE A 177 -8.68 0.60 0.75
CA ILE A 177 -7.93 1.81 1.15
C ILE A 177 -8.87 2.86 1.74
N VAL A 178 -10.02 3.14 1.13
CA VAL A 178 -11.00 4.08 1.68
C VAL A 178 -11.47 3.62 3.06
N LEU A 179 -11.83 2.35 3.23
CA LEU A 179 -12.24 1.78 4.52
C LEU A 179 -11.15 1.95 5.59
N LYS A 180 -9.88 1.67 5.25
CA LYS A 180 -8.74 1.83 6.17
C LYS A 180 -8.40 3.30 6.46
N HIS A 181 -8.94 4.25 5.68
CA HIS A 181 -8.76 5.69 5.88
C HIS A 181 -9.94 6.36 6.60
N LYS A 182 -10.95 5.61 7.11
CA LYS A 182 -12.13 6.19 7.78
C LYS A 182 -11.76 7.29 8.79
N GLY A 183 -10.87 7.01 9.73
CA GLY A 183 -10.46 8.01 10.71
C GLY A 183 -9.64 9.19 10.13
N ASN A 184 -8.99 9.03 8.95
CA ASN A 184 -8.36 10.16 8.26
C ASN A 184 -9.42 11.03 7.57
N ILE A 185 -10.44 10.40 6.96
CA ILE A 185 -11.55 11.11 6.32
C ILE A 185 -12.26 11.97 7.37
N GLU A 186 -12.56 11.41 8.54
CA GLU A 186 -13.16 12.16 9.66
C GLU A 186 -12.29 13.36 10.09
N ARG A 187 -10.96 13.17 10.21
CA ARG A 187 -10.05 14.28 10.56
C ARG A 187 -9.88 15.30 9.44
N LEU A 188 -9.88 14.88 8.17
CA LEU A 188 -9.85 15.79 7.03
C LEU A 188 -11.10 16.67 7.01
N TRP A 189 -12.25 16.07 7.23
CA TRP A 189 -13.54 16.78 7.30
C TRP A 189 -13.58 17.82 8.43
N ASN A 190 -13.02 17.47 9.59
CA ASN A 190 -12.97 18.32 10.77
C ASN A 190 -11.75 19.27 10.82
N GLY A 191 -10.92 19.31 9.75
CA GLY A 191 -9.71 20.16 9.73
C GLY A 191 -8.60 19.71 10.72
N ALA A 192 -8.70 18.48 11.28
CA ALA A 192 -7.80 17.96 12.32
C ALA A 192 -6.73 17.00 11.79
N GLU A 193 -6.65 16.77 10.48
CA GLU A 193 -5.64 15.88 9.90
C GLU A 193 -4.26 16.57 9.89
N SER A 194 -3.21 15.80 10.22
CA SER A 194 -1.85 16.34 10.29
C SER A 194 -1.19 16.36 8.92
N LYS A 195 -0.58 17.50 8.54
CA LYS A 195 0.21 17.60 7.30
C LYS A 195 1.50 16.79 7.38
N ILE A 196 2.07 16.46 6.22
CA ILE A 196 3.41 15.85 6.13
C ILE A 196 4.42 16.85 6.67
N GLY A 197 5.36 16.37 7.51
CA GLY A 197 6.40 17.23 8.09
C GLY A 197 6.01 17.98 9.37
N GLN A 198 4.74 18.04 9.73
CA GLN A 198 4.34 18.57 11.03
C GLN A 198 4.60 17.54 12.14
N LYS A 199 5.45 17.89 13.11
CA LYS A 199 5.52 17.16 14.38
C LYS A 199 4.19 17.39 15.11
N LYS A 200 3.48 16.33 15.50
CA LYS A 200 2.43 16.48 16.51
C LYS A 200 3.10 16.85 17.84
N PRO A 201 2.56 17.81 18.57
CA PRO A 201 3.00 18.06 19.94
C PRO A 201 2.83 16.83 20.81
#